data_0b4a34a191ca26015303865334d58cdf
#
_entry.id   0b4a34a191ca26015303865334d58cdf
#
_cell.length_a   1.000
_cell.length_b   1.000
_cell.length_c   1.000
_cell.angle_alpha   90.00
_cell.angle_beta   90.00
_cell.angle_gamma   90.00
#
_symmetry.space_group_name_H-M   'P 1'
#
loop_
_entity.id
_entity.type
_entity.pdbx_description
1 polymer ?
#
loop_
_entity_poly.entity_id
_entity_poly.type
_entity_poly.pdbx_seq_one_letter_code
_entity_poly.pdbx_strand_id
1 'polypeptide(L)'
;MQLSRRPLLATLAAALTGLLVLFAVVLPSTSAHAATTSLCDAQTASVAGGGYIVQNNEYDSSASECVSTDGNADFSVANSGIDNSTSGSPGAYPSIYQGCHWGECSSGGLTSDPIQVSSLQSGQVTTSWSTSQPGGNNAYDVAYDIWFNQTATTSAQPNCTEIMVWLNHDGSVEPFGSTVATGVNVGGTSYSIWEGGQSTWDTVTYDMTSPATSVSNLDLYPIAQDAVSRGYLSASCYLIDVEAGFELWQGGAGLTTNSFSVSVNGSGTGTSPSPSTTPTPTPTPTSGGGGSAGCTAAYSIVNAWDGGFQGQVTVTAGSSAVSGWQVSWNYPAAETINNLWNGTYTQSGDAVDVTNASYDGTIAAGSDTSFGFTATDTGSDAGPATLTCTATG
;
A
#
# COMPACT_ATOMS: atom_id res chain seq x y z
N MET A 1 -61.33 -76.86 -9.03
CA MET A 1 -62.57 -77.16 -8.23
C MET A 1 -62.45 -76.34 -6.96
N GLN A 2 -63.49 -75.52 -6.65
CA GLN A 2 -63.75 -74.69 -5.47
C GLN A 2 -62.85 -73.44 -5.32
N LEU A 3 -63.31 -72.26 -5.67
CA LEU A 3 -64.19 -71.27 -5.00
C LEU A 3 -63.98 -71.15 -3.49
N SER A 4 -63.53 -69.99 -3.03
CA SER A 4 -64.15 -69.30 -1.86
C SER A 4 -63.55 -67.96 -1.58
N ARG A 5 -64.28 -66.89 -1.80
CA ARG A 5 -64.74 -65.76 -0.95
C ARG A 5 -63.71 -64.84 -0.33
N ARG A 6 -63.79 -63.61 -0.81
CA ARG A 6 -63.28 -62.38 -0.11
C ARG A 6 -64.25 -62.01 1.03
N PRO A 7 -63.74 -61.27 2.04
CA PRO A 7 -64.52 -60.18 2.55
C PRO A 7 -63.76 -58.82 2.44
N LEU A 8 -64.56 -57.81 2.13
CA LEU A 8 -64.25 -56.39 2.24
C LEU A 8 -63.98 -56.05 3.74
N LEU A 9 -62.96 -55.23 3.96
CA LEU A 9 -62.85 -54.47 5.19
C LEU A 9 -62.47 -53.00 4.86
N ALA A 10 -63.27 -52.13 5.45
CA ALA A 10 -63.31 -50.72 5.21
C ALA A 10 -61.97 -49.97 5.68
N THR A 11 -61.53 -49.07 4.87
CA THR A 11 -60.45 -48.17 5.14
C THR A 11 -60.92 -47.00 5.98
N LEU A 12 -60.41 -46.89 7.22
CA LEU A 12 -60.44 -45.65 8.00
C LEU A 12 -59.19 -44.82 7.62
N ALA A 13 -59.41 -43.68 6.97
CA ALA A 13 -58.35 -42.70 6.69
C ALA A 13 -58.13 -41.83 7.96
N ALA A 14 -57.00 -42.01 8.61
CA ALA A 14 -56.53 -41.10 9.64
C ALA A 14 -55.52 -40.13 9.00
N ALA A 15 -55.91 -38.86 8.88
CA ALA A 15 -55.02 -37.77 8.45
C ALA A 15 -54.06 -37.43 9.60
N LEU A 16 -52.79 -37.83 9.50
CA LEU A 16 -51.73 -37.31 10.31
C LEU A 16 -51.10 -36.08 9.60
N THR A 17 -51.39 -34.88 10.07
CA THR A 17 -50.67 -33.65 9.74
C THR A 17 -49.34 -33.68 10.46
N GLY A 18 -48.29 -34.14 9.76
CA GLY A 18 -46.92 -34.07 10.21
C GLY A 18 -46.37 -32.63 10.07
N LEU A 19 -46.15 -31.94 11.18
CA LEU A 19 -45.43 -30.66 11.25
C LEU A 19 -43.97 -30.94 11.00
N LEU A 20 -43.45 -30.63 9.78
CA LEU A 20 -42.04 -30.68 9.46
C LEU A 20 -41.38 -29.46 10.10
N VAL A 21 -40.74 -29.63 11.25
CA VAL A 21 -39.84 -28.62 11.83
C VAL A 21 -38.51 -28.72 11.08
N LEU A 22 -38.26 -27.79 10.13
CA LEU A 22 -36.92 -27.60 9.55
C LEU A 22 -36.01 -27.04 10.64
N PHE A 23 -35.14 -27.85 11.19
CA PHE A 23 -33.96 -27.36 11.91
C PHE A 23 -32.97 -26.84 10.87
N ALA A 24 -32.90 -25.51 10.72
CA ALA A 24 -31.77 -24.88 10.05
C ALA A 24 -30.52 -25.13 10.90
N VAL A 25 -29.67 -26.04 10.48
CA VAL A 25 -28.32 -26.19 11.02
C VAL A 25 -27.53 -24.98 10.54
N VAL A 26 -27.39 -23.97 11.39
CA VAL A 26 -26.43 -22.89 11.20
C VAL A 26 -25.04 -23.50 11.42
N LEU A 27 -24.38 -23.87 10.33
CA LEU A 27 -22.96 -24.19 10.38
C LEU A 27 -22.20 -22.88 10.67
N PRO A 28 -21.32 -22.84 11.67
CA PRO A 28 -20.45 -21.68 11.83
C PRO A 28 -19.61 -21.56 10.56
N SER A 29 -19.72 -20.43 9.88
CA SER A 29 -18.78 -20.06 8.83
C SER A 29 -17.42 -19.89 9.51
N THR A 30 -16.55 -20.86 9.39
CA THR A 30 -15.12 -20.66 9.69
C THR A 30 -14.61 -19.78 8.56
N SER A 31 -14.32 -18.52 8.88
CA SER A 31 -13.54 -17.66 8.00
C SER A 31 -12.23 -18.41 7.71
N ALA A 32 -12.07 -18.86 6.49
CA ALA A 32 -10.77 -19.37 6.04
C ALA A 32 -9.84 -18.15 6.06
N HIS A 33 -8.94 -18.07 7.04
CA HIS A 33 -7.80 -17.19 6.92
C HIS A 33 -7.07 -17.59 5.64
N ALA A 34 -6.73 -16.61 4.81
CA ALA A 34 -5.85 -16.85 3.67
C ALA A 34 -4.60 -17.57 4.19
N ALA A 35 -4.20 -18.64 3.53
CA ALA A 35 -3.03 -19.39 3.94
C ALA A 35 -1.79 -18.50 3.74
N THR A 36 -1.10 -18.15 4.81
CA THR A 36 0.14 -17.39 4.73
C THR A 36 1.21 -18.24 4.05
N THR A 37 1.91 -17.64 3.09
CA THR A 37 3.08 -18.21 2.43
C THR A 37 4.32 -17.72 3.16
N SER A 38 5.21 -18.63 3.52
CA SER A 38 6.53 -18.29 4.07
C SER A 38 7.58 -18.39 2.96
N LEU A 39 8.41 -17.37 2.83
CA LEU A 39 9.51 -17.27 1.88
C LEU A 39 10.82 -17.11 2.67
N CYS A 40 11.80 -17.93 2.40
CA CYS A 40 13.12 -17.92 3.04
C CYS A 40 14.22 -17.91 1.98
N ASP A 41 15.44 -17.61 2.38
CA ASP A 41 16.60 -17.52 1.49
C ASP A 41 16.33 -16.51 0.33
N ALA A 42 16.44 -16.93 -0.90
CA ALA A 42 16.17 -16.13 -2.11
C ALA A 42 14.78 -16.42 -2.72
N GLN A 43 13.80 -16.88 -1.92
CA GLN A 43 12.47 -17.21 -2.42
C GLN A 43 11.63 -15.96 -2.68
N THR A 44 10.77 -16.07 -3.67
CA THR A 44 9.83 -15.01 -4.10
C THR A 44 8.40 -15.55 -4.19
N ALA A 45 7.42 -14.66 -4.14
CA ALA A 45 6.03 -14.96 -4.41
C ALA A 45 5.36 -13.84 -5.19
N SER A 46 4.62 -14.20 -6.22
CA SER A 46 3.72 -13.28 -6.91
C SER A 46 2.47 -13.05 -6.06
N VAL A 47 2.16 -11.80 -5.76
CA VAL A 47 1.06 -11.37 -4.89
C VAL A 47 0.13 -10.38 -5.58
N ALA A 48 -1.02 -10.11 -4.97
CA ALA A 48 -2.01 -9.18 -5.50
C ALA A 48 -2.34 -9.47 -6.99
N GLY A 49 -2.63 -10.76 -7.30
CA GLY A 49 -2.97 -11.20 -8.65
C GLY A 49 -1.84 -11.07 -9.69
N GLY A 50 -0.60 -10.98 -9.25
CA GLY A 50 0.58 -10.82 -10.09
C GLY A 50 1.04 -9.38 -10.26
N GLY A 51 0.33 -8.40 -9.69
CA GLY A 51 0.70 -6.98 -9.77
C GLY A 51 2.00 -6.65 -9.05
N TYR A 52 2.39 -7.46 -8.07
CA TYR A 52 3.61 -7.31 -7.29
C TYR A 52 4.29 -8.65 -7.05
N ILE A 53 5.56 -8.58 -6.67
CA ILE A 53 6.32 -9.71 -6.16
C ILE A 53 6.83 -9.36 -4.77
N VAL A 54 6.65 -10.27 -3.81
CA VAL A 54 7.32 -10.25 -2.51
C VAL A 54 8.54 -11.15 -2.61
N GLN A 55 9.68 -10.69 -2.13
CA GLN A 55 10.93 -11.47 -2.04
C GLN A 55 11.53 -11.40 -0.66
N ASN A 56 12.20 -12.47 -0.25
CA ASN A 56 13.00 -12.49 0.98
C ASN A 56 14.39 -11.89 0.75
N ASN A 57 14.96 -12.11 -0.41
CA ASN A 57 16.22 -11.51 -0.88
C ASN A 57 17.37 -11.55 0.16
N GLU A 58 17.65 -12.72 0.71
CA GLU A 58 18.85 -12.95 1.52
C GLU A 58 20.05 -13.13 0.59
N TYR A 59 21.06 -12.26 0.69
CA TYR A 59 22.19 -12.26 -0.25
C TYR A 59 23.57 -12.21 0.39
N ASP A 60 23.70 -11.73 1.63
CA ASP A 60 25.00 -11.64 2.33
C ASP A 60 24.90 -12.18 3.77
N SER A 61 24.07 -13.18 3.98
CA SER A 61 23.91 -13.91 5.23
C SER A 61 23.65 -15.38 4.95
N SER A 62 23.88 -16.22 5.94
CA SER A 62 23.43 -17.62 6.00
C SER A 62 22.58 -17.87 7.25
N ALA A 63 22.15 -16.81 7.90
CA ALA A 63 21.27 -16.90 9.06
C ALA A 63 19.86 -17.27 8.62
N SER A 64 19.07 -17.88 9.49
CA SER A 64 17.67 -18.14 9.18
C SER A 64 16.88 -16.83 9.19
N GLU A 65 16.41 -16.43 8.03
CA GLU A 65 15.55 -15.28 7.83
C GLU A 65 14.41 -15.68 6.89
N CYS A 66 13.18 -15.27 7.20
CA CYS A 66 12.02 -15.55 6.38
C CYS A 66 11.00 -14.44 6.50
N VAL A 67 10.32 -14.14 5.39
CA VAL A 67 9.12 -13.32 5.37
C VAL A 67 7.87 -14.17 5.26
N SER A 68 6.74 -13.61 5.62
CA SER A 68 5.41 -14.18 5.38
C SER A 68 4.49 -13.16 4.70
N THR A 69 3.68 -13.63 3.74
CA THR A 69 2.64 -12.86 3.06
C THR A 69 1.36 -13.68 3.00
N ASP A 70 0.22 -13.01 3.01
CA ASP A 70 -1.09 -13.64 2.79
C ASP A 70 -1.54 -13.60 1.31
N GLY A 71 -0.67 -13.08 0.42
CA GLY A 71 -0.93 -12.96 -1.01
C GLY A 71 -1.47 -11.61 -1.45
N ASN A 72 -1.64 -10.68 -0.53
CA ASN A 72 -1.91 -9.27 -0.82
C ASN A 72 -0.61 -8.48 -1.06
N ALA A 73 -0.72 -7.16 -1.27
CA ALA A 73 0.44 -6.28 -1.39
C ALA A 73 1.01 -5.90 -0.01
N ASP A 74 1.34 -6.91 0.78
CA ASP A 74 1.90 -6.81 2.12
C ASP A 74 2.82 -8.00 2.43
N PHE A 75 3.67 -7.83 3.43
CA PHE A 75 4.47 -8.92 4.00
C PHE A 75 5.00 -8.53 5.39
N SER A 76 5.46 -9.51 6.15
CA SER A 76 6.16 -9.27 7.40
C SER A 76 7.42 -10.13 7.50
N VAL A 77 8.48 -9.59 8.11
CA VAL A 77 9.67 -10.37 8.52
C VAL A 77 9.27 -11.26 9.69
N ALA A 78 9.01 -12.53 9.40
CA ALA A 78 8.48 -13.50 10.36
C ALA A 78 9.53 -13.91 11.41
N ASN A 79 10.76 -14.05 10.96
CA ASN A 79 11.95 -14.28 11.80
C ASN A 79 13.19 -13.74 11.10
N SER A 80 14.18 -13.32 11.88
CA SER A 80 15.50 -12.96 11.37
C SER A 80 16.55 -13.29 12.42
N GLY A 81 17.55 -14.04 12.01
CA GLY A 81 18.77 -14.33 12.76
C GLY A 81 19.98 -13.56 12.22
N ILE A 82 19.77 -12.59 11.35
CA ILE A 82 20.83 -11.77 10.75
C ILE A 82 21.56 -11.01 11.85
N ASP A 83 22.90 -11.07 11.83
CA ASP A 83 23.79 -10.39 12.77
C ASP A 83 25.09 -9.99 12.05
N ASN A 84 24.94 -9.16 11.02
CA ASN A 84 26.02 -8.59 10.23
C ASN A 84 26.60 -7.35 10.93
N SER A 85 27.81 -6.95 10.55
CA SER A 85 28.39 -5.68 10.99
C SER A 85 27.63 -4.50 10.40
N THR A 86 27.21 -3.55 11.23
CA THR A 86 26.56 -2.31 10.78
C THR A 86 27.42 -1.40 9.91
N SER A 87 28.72 -1.69 9.80
CA SER A 87 29.67 -1.01 8.88
C SER A 87 29.94 -1.81 7.61
N GLY A 88 29.28 -2.97 7.44
CA GLY A 88 29.35 -3.83 6.28
C GLY A 88 28.05 -3.78 5.46
N SER A 89 27.92 -4.72 4.52
CA SER A 89 26.68 -4.89 3.76
C SER A 89 25.56 -5.46 4.65
N PRO A 90 24.30 -5.13 4.39
CA PRO A 90 23.16 -5.83 4.98
C PRO A 90 23.14 -7.30 4.54
N GLY A 91 22.50 -8.16 5.34
CA GLY A 91 22.42 -9.59 5.06
C GLY A 91 21.29 -9.95 4.11
N ALA A 92 20.21 -9.17 4.11
CA ALA A 92 19.03 -9.35 3.29
C ALA A 92 18.33 -8.02 3.02
N TYR A 93 17.49 -7.99 1.99
CA TYR A 93 16.54 -6.92 1.70
C TYR A 93 15.16 -7.52 1.40
N PRO A 94 14.45 -8.03 2.42
CA PRO A 94 13.06 -8.44 2.26
C PRO A 94 12.20 -7.26 1.78
N SER A 95 11.51 -7.46 0.65
CA SER A 95 10.88 -6.36 -0.07
C SER A 95 9.67 -6.79 -0.89
N ILE A 96 8.94 -5.81 -1.38
CA ILE A 96 7.86 -5.94 -2.35
C ILE A 96 8.09 -4.97 -3.50
N TYR A 97 7.86 -5.40 -4.74
CA TYR A 97 8.12 -4.56 -5.90
C TYR A 97 7.11 -4.68 -7.03
N GLN A 98 7.06 -3.61 -7.83
CA GLN A 98 6.42 -3.58 -9.14
C GLN A 98 7.43 -3.18 -10.19
N GLY A 99 7.67 -4.05 -11.14
CA GLY A 99 8.68 -3.89 -12.17
C GLY A 99 9.45 -5.17 -12.37
N CYS A 100 10.72 -5.05 -12.62
CA CYS A 100 11.62 -6.18 -12.84
C CYS A 100 12.91 -6.06 -12.03
N HIS A 101 13.09 -6.98 -11.09
CA HIS A 101 14.27 -7.15 -10.27
C HIS A 101 15.08 -8.36 -10.77
N TRP A 102 16.31 -8.14 -11.24
CA TRP A 102 17.23 -9.16 -11.81
C TRP A 102 16.57 -10.16 -12.78
N GLY A 103 15.60 -9.69 -13.57
CA GLY A 103 14.91 -10.52 -14.58
C GLY A 103 13.67 -11.24 -14.09
N GLU A 104 13.36 -11.21 -12.80
CA GLU A 104 12.07 -11.59 -12.27
C GLU A 104 11.13 -10.38 -12.28
N CYS A 105 9.94 -10.54 -12.86
CA CYS A 105 9.08 -9.42 -13.19
C CYS A 105 7.65 -9.63 -12.67
N SER A 106 7.08 -8.58 -12.09
CA SER A 106 5.64 -8.52 -11.83
C SER A 106 4.85 -8.35 -13.13
N SER A 107 3.52 -8.37 -13.05
CA SER A 107 2.66 -8.16 -14.22
C SER A 107 2.25 -6.70 -14.36
N GLY A 108 2.26 -6.17 -15.58
CA GLY A 108 1.78 -4.83 -15.89
C GLY A 108 2.73 -3.71 -15.42
N GLY A 109 2.21 -2.49 -15.30
CA GLY A 109 2.96 -1.33 -14.84
C GLY A 109 4.29 -1.13 -15.55
N LEU A 110 5.36 -0.89 -14.79
CA LEU A 110 6.72 -0.67 -15.29
C LEU A 110 7.29 -1.87 -16.06
N THR A 111 6.82 -3.10 -15.77
CA THR A 111 7.22 -4.29 -16.54
C THR A 111 6.80 -4.21 -18.01
N SER A 112 5.58 -3.72 -18.23
CA SER A 112 5.00 -3.61 -19.58
C SER A 112 5.41 -2.32 -20.31
N ASP A 113 5.67 -1.25 -19.54
CA ASP A 113 5.95 0.08 -20.07
C ASP A 113 7.02 0.79 -19.22
N PRO A 114 8.30 0.37 -19.34
CA PRO A 114 9.42 1.06 -18.71
C PRO A 114 9.52 2.51 -19.21
N ILE A 115 9.67 3.46 -18.30
CA ILE A 115 9.59 4.89 -18.61
C ILE A 115 10.99 5.48 -18.73
N GLN A 116 11.32 6.05 -19.89
CA GLN A 116 12.58 6.78 -20.04
C GLN A 116 12.56 8.05 -19.18
N VAL A 117 13.63 8.28 -18.41
CA VAL A 117 13.73 9.40 -17.45
C VAL A 117 13.49 10.75 -18.13
N SER A 118 13.97 10.93 -19.38
CA SER A 118 13.72 12.15 -20.16
C SER A 118 12.25 12.41 -20.52
N SER A 119 11.40 11.38 -20.45
CA SER A 119 9.96 11.47 -20.70
C SER A 119 9.11 11.37 -19.43
N LEU A 120 9.72 11.11 -18.29
CA LEU A 120 9.01 11.04 -17.01
C LEU A 120 8.39 12.40 -16.67
N GLN A 121 7.18 12.39 -16.18
CA GLN A 121 6.40 13.59 -15.83
C GLN A 121 5.94 13.52 -14.36
N SER A 122 5.70 14.69 -13.75
CA SER A 122 5.15 14.77 -12.41
C SER A 122 3.80 14.04 -12.30
N GLY A 123 3.67 13.23 -11.26
CA GLY A 123 2.49 12.40 -11.02
C GLY A 123 2.33 11.19 -11.95
N GLN A 124 3.26 10.97 -12.88
CA GLN A 124 3.18 9.84 -13.81
C GLN A 124 3.47 8.51 -13.12
N VAL A 125 4.44 8.49 -12.19
CA VAL A 125 4.73 7.35 -11.32
C VAL A 125 4.71 7.82 -9.89
N THR A 126 3.75 7.29 -9.13
CA THR A 126 3.62 7.56 -7.70
C THR A 126 3.58 6.26 -6.92
N THR A 127 4.06 6.29 -5.69
CA THR A 127 4.04 5.13 -4.80
C THR A 127 3.54 5.50 -3.42
N SER A 128 2.86 4.56 -2.77
CA SER A 128 2.47 4.68 -1.37
C SER A 128 2.90 3.44 -0.60
N TRP A 129 3.42 3.65 0.59
CA TRP A 129 3.92 2.58 1.44
C TRP A 129 3.65 2.88 2.91
N SER A 130 3.16 1.87 3.65
CA SER A 130 2.92 1.94 5.08
C SER A 130 3.57 0.77 5.78
N THR A 131 4.28 1.04 6.87
CA THR A 131 5.07 0.05 7.60
C THR A 131 4.74 0.01 9.08
N SER A 132 5.03 -1.14 9.71
CA SER A 132 5.18 -1.26 11.15
C SER A 132 6.64 -1.56 11.46
N GLN A 133 7.22 -0.78 12.37
CA GLN A 133 8.65 -0.80 12.69
C GLN A 133 8.80 -1.09 14.19
N PRO A 134 9.01 -2.36 14.59
CA PRO A 134 9.18 -2.71 15.99
C PRO A 134 10.51 -2.15 16.51
N GLY A 135 10.47 -1.60 17.71
CA GLY A 135 11.69 -1.23 18.43
C GLY A 135 12.43 -2.46 18.96
N GLY A 136 13.65 -2.26 19.45
CA GLY A 136 14.49 -3.31 20.05
C GLY A 136 15.96 -3.11 19.71
N ASN A 137 16.75 -4.15 19.88
CA ASN A 137 18.14 -4.17 19.43
C ASN A 137 18.17 -4.64 17.97
N ASN A 138 17.87 -3.74 17.05
CA ASN A 138 17.90 -4.00 15.63
C ASN A 138 18.87 -3.05 14.93
N ALA A 139 19.26 -3.39 13.72
CA ALA A 139 19.95 -2.50 12.80
C ALA A 139 19.41 -2.75 11.40
N TYR A 140 18.62 -1.83 10.91
CA TYR A 140 17.93 -1.92 9.60
C TYR A 140 17.65 -0.52 9.05
N ASP A 141 17.39 -0.44 7.77
CA ASP A 141 16.70 0.69 7.17
C ASP A 141 15.28 0.34 6.73
N VAL A 142 14.55 1.36 6.33
CA VAL A 142 13.21 1.30 5.74
C VAL A 142 13.28 2.09 4.46
N ALA A 143 13.52 1.41 3.36
CA ALA A 143 13.94 2.05 2.13
C ALA A 143 13.11 1.62 0.91
N TYR A 144 12.94 2.55 -0.01
CA TYR A 144 12.68 2.24 -1.41
C TYR A 144 14.00 2.01 -2.12
N ASP A 145 14.04 1.03 -3.04
CA ASP A 145 15.03 0.86 -4.09
C ASP A 145 14.34 1.05 -5.43
N ILE A 146 14.70 2.11 -6.12
CA ILE A 146 14.10 2.50 -7.39
C ILE A 146 15.16 2.29 -8.46
N TRP A 147 14.92 1.30 -9.33
CA TRP A 147 15.92 0.84 -10.27
C TRP A 147 15.77 1.42 -11.67
N PHE A 148 16.91 1.87 -12.18
CA PHE A 148 17.04 2.39 -13.54
C PHE A 148 18.01 1.54 -14.37
N ASN A 149 17.66 1.35 -15.65
CA ASN A 149 18.45 0.59 -16.59
C ASN A 149 18.77 1.41 -17.85
N GLN A 150 19.90 1.15 -18.51
CA GLN A 150 20.29 1.84 -19.74
C GLN A 150 19.37 1.55 -20.93
N THR A 151 18.63 0.45 -20.88
CA THR A 151 17.66 0.06 -21.90
C THR A 151 16.32 -0.28 -21.24
N ALA A 152 15.24 -0.28 -22.02
CA ALA A 152 13.92 -0.73 -21.58
C ALA A 152 13.85 -2.25 -21.33
N THR A 153 14.96 -2.97 -21.49
CA THR A 153 15.03 -4.42 -21.26
C THR A 153 15.30 -4.72 -19.80
N THR A 154 14.55 -5.65 -19.23
CA THR A 154 14.51 -5.94 -17.79
C THR A 154 14.95 -7.37 -17.46
N SER A 155 15.60 -8.06 -18.40
CA SER A 155 15.95 -9.49 -18.31
C SER A 155 17.21 -9.82 -17.51
N ALA A 156 17.86 -8.80 -16.92
CA ALA A 156 19.12 -8.96 -16.20
C ALA A 156 19.26 -7.91 -15.10
N GLN A 157 20.39 -7.95 -14.41
CA GLN A 157 20.77 -6.94 -13.42
C GLN A 157 20.68 -5.53 -14.01
N PRO A 158 20.06 -4.56 -13.29
CA PRO A 158 20.05 -3.15 -13.68
C PRO A 158 21.47 -2.59 -13.82
N ASN A 159 21.67 -1.61 -14.71
CA ASN A 159 23.00 -1.14 -15.07
C ASN A 159 23.07 0.37 -15.31
N CYS A 160 22.20 1.15 -14.67
CA CYS A 160 22.26 2.61 -14.73
C CYS A 160 22.43 3.19 -13.32
N THR A 161 21.37 3.32 -12.57
CA THR A 161 21.37 3.93 -11.23
C THR A 161 20.34 3.24 -10.36
N GLU A 162 20.68 3.08 -9.11
CA GLU A 162 19.77 2.78 -8.01
C GLU A 162 19.49 4.07 -7.25
N ILE A 163 18.24 4.46 -7.15
CA ILE A 163 17.83 5.54 -6.24
C ILE A 163 17.17 4.91 -5.03
N MET A 164 17.77 5.08 -3.86
CA MET A 164 17.16 4.73 -2.60
C MET A 164 16.42 5.94 -2.00
N VAL A 165 15.29 5.68 -1.36
CA VAL A 165 14.63 6.67 -0.50
C VAL A 165 14.47 6.05 0.88
N TRP A 166 15.33 6.45 1.81
CA TRP A 166 15.25 6.01 3.19
C TRP A 166 14.18 6.80 3.93
N LEU A 167 13.15 6.12 4.39
CA LEU A 167 12.09 6.70 5.22
C LEU A 167 12.52 6.78 6.68
N ASN A 168 13.27 5.79 7.14
CA ASN A 168 13.74 5.63 8.51
C ASN A 168 14.87 4.61 8.59
N HIS A 169 15.55 4.55 9.71
CA HIS A 169 16.49 3.49 10.06
C HIS A 169 16.53 3.28 11.59
N ASP A 170 16.99 2.13 12.03
CA ASP A 170 17.29 1.81 13.42
C ASP A 170 18.74 1.29 13.53
N GLY A 171 19.37 1.54 14.68
CA GLY A 171 20.79 1.21 14.88
C GLY A 171 21.76 2.21 14.25
N SER A 172 23.03 1.80 14.16
CA SER A 172 24.13 2.65 13.66
C SER A 172 24.45 2.32 12.20
N VAL A 173 23.42 2.29 11.37
CA VAL A 173 23.54 2.09 9.91
C VAL A 173 23.53 3.42 9.18
N GLU A 174 24.23 3.50 8.08
CA GLU A 174 24.33 4.69 7.22
C GLU A 174 24.16 4.28 5.77
N PRO A 175 23.59 5.15 4.91
CA PRO A 175 23.50 4.88 3.47
C PRO A 175 24.86 4.62 2.84
N PHE A 176 24.86 3.82 1.77
CA PHE A 176 26.07 3.51 1.01
C PHE A 176 26.71 4.77 0.43
N GLY A 177 28.04 4.87 0.52
CA GLY A 177 28.80 5.98 -0.07
C GLY A 177 29.16 7.08 0.93
N SER A 178 28.87 8.31 0.58
CA SER A 178 29.15 9.48 1.42
C SER A 178 28.12 10.57 1.22
N THR A 179 27.89 11.37 2.28
CA THR A 179 26.98 12.52 2.21
C THR A 179 27.49 13.56 1.21
N VAL A 180 26.69 13.89 0.22
CA VAL A 180 27.02 14.90 -0.83
C VAL A 180 26.20 16.19 -0.65
N ALA A 181 25.05 16.14 0.07
CA ALA A 181 24.26 17.32 0.40
C ALA A 181 23.38 17.03 1.61
N THR A 182 22.97 18.08 2.35
CA THR A 182 22.08 17.97 3.51
C THR A 182 21.01 19.05 3.48
N GLY A 183 19.82 18.74 4.01
CA GLY A 183 18.71 19.69 4.09
C GLY A 183 18.15 20.10 2.72
N VAL A 184 18.26 19.23 1.73
CA VAL A 184 17.76 19.48 0.37
C VAL A 184 16.27 19.20 0.33
N ASN A 185 15.48 20.18 -0.10
CA ASN A 185 14.04 19.95 -0.34
C ASN A 185 13.82 19.43 -1.77
N VAL A 186 13.24 18.23 -1.87
CA VAL A 186 12.85 17.60 -3.12
C VAL A 186 11.39 17.15 -3.01
N GLY A 187 10.53 17.63 -3.90
CA GLY A 187 9.11 17.28 -3.90
C GLY A 187 8.36 17.64 -2.60
N GLY A 188 8.86 18.62 -1.83
CA GLY A 188 8.27 19.03 -0.55
C GLY A 188 8.86 18.32 0.68
N THR A 189 9.67 17.30 0.51
CA THR A 189 10.35 16.56 1.59
C THR A 189 11.81 16.95 1.69
N SER A 190 12.35 17.02 2.91
CA SER A 190 13.76 17.37 3.17
C SER A 190 14.59 16.12 3.33
N TYR A 191 15.75 16.08 2.63
CA TYR A 191 16.64 14.94 2.60
C TYR A 191 18.10 15.32 2.90
N SER A 192 18.85 14.37 3.45
CA SER A 192 20.30 14.27 3.28
C SER A 192 20.56 13.36 2.09
N ILE A 193 21.45 13.78 1.17
CA ILE A 193 21.73 13.01 -0.05
C ILE A 193 23.11 12.38 0.08
N TRP A 194 23.14 11.08 -0.19
CA TRP A 194 24.36 10.27 -0.21
C TRP A 194 24.61 9.75 -1.62
N GLU A 195 25.87 9.51 -1.96
CA GLU A 195 26.25 8.95 -3.26
C GLU A 195 27.41 7.99 -3.08
N GLY A 196 27.33 6.83 -3.74
CA GLY A 196 28.37 5.82 -3.80
C GLY A 196 28.35 5.08 -5.13
N GLY A 197 29.51 5.04 -5.80
CA GLY A 197 29.70 4.30 -7.04
C GLY A 197 29.88 2.81 -6.78
N GLN A 198 29.14 1.97 -7.46
CA GLN A 198 29.33 0.54 -7.54
C GLN A 198 29.97 0.14 -8.88
N SER A 199 30.35 -1.13 -9.03
CA SER A 199 31.01 -1.58 -10.27
C SER A 199 30.12 -1.56 -11.50
N THR A 200 28.81 -1.63 -11.32
CA THR A 200 27.82 -1.77 -12.41
C THR A 200 26.82 -0.63 -12.47
N TRP A 201 26.52 -0.01 -11.35
CA TRP A 201 25.61 1.12 -11.19
C TRP A 201 26.09 2.09 -10.11
N ASP A 202 25.56 3.29 -10.09
CA ASP A 202 25.71 4.23 -8.99
C ASP A 202 24.51 4.15 -8.06
N THR A 203 24.73 4.24 -6.74
CA THR A 203 23.65 4.31 -5.74
C THR A 203 23.55 5.73 -5.21
N VAL A 204 22.34 6.29 -5.24
CA VAL A 204 22.06 7.63 -4.70
C VAL A 204 20.92 7.50 -3.68
N THR A 205 21.22 7.81 -2.42
CA THR A 205 20.23 7.71 -1.35
C THR A 205 19.71 9.08 -0.93
N TYR A 206 18.39 9.20 -0.92
CA TYR A 206 17.63 10.32 -0.37
C TYR A 206 17.15 9.91 1.03
N ASP A 207 17.93 10.24 2.04
CA ASP A 207 17.64 9.93 3.44
C ASP A 207 16.78 11.03 4.05
N MET A 208 15.55 10.71 4.46
CA MET A 208 14.60 11.65 5.04
C MET A 208 15.12 12.25 6.34
N THR A 209 15.25 13.58 6.42
CA THR A 209 15.68 14.26 7.66
C THR A 209 14.63 14.19 8.78
N SER A 210 13.43 13.78 8.49
CA SER A 210 12.34 13.49 9.43
C SER A 210 11.86 12.08 9.18
N PRO A 211 12.21 11.11 10.05
CA PRO A 211 11.83 9.72 9.90
C PRO A 211 10.31 9.51 9.76
N ALA A 212 9.91 8.59 8.90
CA ALA A 212 8.51 8.28 8.64
C ALA A 212 8.25 6.77 8.67
N THR A 213 7.03 6.38 9.04
CA THR A 213 6.56 5.00 8.95
C THR A 213 5.66 4.79 7.74
N SER A 214 5.34 5.85 7.02
CA SER A 214 4.54 5.78 5.80
C SER A 214 4.77 6.99 4.90
N VAL A 215 4.53 6.79 3.61
CA VAL A 215 4.42 7.84 2.60
C VAL A 215 3.19 7.56 1.73
N SER A 216 2.56 8.61 1.27
CA SER A 216 1.39 8.53 0.37
C SER A 216 1.66 9.34 -0.89
N ASN A 217 1.42 8.71 -2.05
CA ASN A 217 1.58 9.34 -3.36
C ASN A 217 2.94 10.02 -3.56
N LEU A 218 4.02 9.39 -3.08
CA LEU A 218 5.37 9.86 -3.33
C LEU A 218 5.60 9.93 -4.85
N ASP A 219 5.71 11.13 -5.38
CA ASP A 219 6.00 11.36 -6.81
C ASP A 219 7.48 11.14 -7.08
N LEU A 220 7.78 10.19 -7.95
CA LEU A 220 9.17 9.86 -8.29
C LEU A 220 9.82 10.87 -9.24
N TYR A 221 9.04 11.71 -9.92
CA TYR A 221 9.56 12.70 -10.86
C TYR A 221 10.51 13.71 -10.21
N PRO A 222 10.18 14.41 -9.11
CA PRO A 222 11.10 15.36 -8.49
C PRO A 222 12.42 14.73 -8.05
N ILE A 223 12.38 13.50 -7.52
CA ILE A 223 13.56 12.76 -7.06
C ILE A 223 14.45 12.40 -8.27
N ALA A 224 13.87 11.83 -9.31
CA ALA A 224 14.62 11.51 -10.55
C ALA A 224 15.22 12.78 -11.19
N GLN A 225 14.50 13.90 -11.22
CA GLN A 225 15.00 15.16 -11.78
C GLN A 225 16.13 15.76 -10.94
N ASP A 226 16.07 15.67 -9.62
CA ASP A 226 17.17 16.10 -8.73
C ASP A 226 18.41 15.24 -8.97
N ALA A 227 18.26 13.91 -9.06
CA ALA A 227 19.37 12.99 -9.39
C ALA A 227 19.99 13.29 -10.78
N VAL A 228 19.16 13.59 -11.78
CA VAL A 228 19.65 14.01 -13.12
C VAL A 228 20.40 15.33 -13.01
N SER A 229 19.87 16.31 -12.29
CA SER A 229 20.49 17.63 -12.16
C SER A 229 21.86 17.60 -11.46
N ARG A 230 22.06 16.61 -10.59
CA ARG A 230 23.33 16.34 -9.90
C ARG A 230 24.30 15.50 -10.73
N GLY A 231 23.84 14.90 -11.81
CA GLY A 231 24.63 14.01 -12.69
C GLY A 231 24.72 12.56 -12.21
N TYR A 232 23.88 12.16 -11.25
CA TYR A 232 23.86 10.79 -10.72
C TYR A 232 22.93 9.85 -11.48
N LEU A 233 21.96 10.38 -12.22
CA LEU A 233 21.06 9.62 -13.09
C LEU A 233 21.12 10.16 -14.51
N SER A 234 21.27 9.26 -15.50
CA SER A 234 21.19 9.67 -16.89
C SER A 234 19.74 9.80 -17.36
N ALA A 235 19.42 10.92 -18.01
CA ALA A 235 18.10 11.14 -18.61
C ALA A 235 17.75 10.13 -19.72
N SER A 236 18.73 9.38 -20.24
CA SER A 236 18.51 8.32 -21.24
C SER A 236 18.15 6.98 -20.62
N CYS A 237 18.33 6.78 -19.32
CA CYS A 237 17.97 5.55 -18.63
C CYS A 237 16.45 5.40 -18.47
N TYR A 238 16.03 4.19 -18.16
CA TYR A 238 14.64 3.80 -18.02
C TYR A 238 14.35 3.40 -16.58
N LEU A 239 13.30 3.94 -15.98
CA LEU A 239 12.71 3.45 -14.75
C LEU A 239 12.08 2.09 -15.04
N ILE A 240 12.55 1.05 -14.36
CA ILE A 240 12.16 -0.34 -14.61
C ILE A 240 11.54 -1.02 -13.39
N ASP A 241 11.78 -0.48 -12.18
CA ASP A 241 11.33 -1.09 -10.94
C ASP A 241 11.14 -0.06 -9.84
N VAL A 242 10.13 -0.29 -9.01
CA VAL A 242 9.89 0.40 -7.74
C VAL A 242 9.70 -0.66 -6.68
N GLU A 243 10.65 -0.73 -5.78
CA GLU A 243 10.74 -1.71 -4.72
C GLU A 243 10.72 -1.01 -3.37
N ALA A 244 10.16 -1.66 -2.33
CA ALA A 244 10.09 -1.14 -0.97
C ALA A 244 10.32 -2.26 0.04
N GLY A 245 11.23 -2.04 0.96
CA GLY A 245 11.66 -3.10 1.87
C GLY A 245 12.51 -2.62 3.04
N PHE A 246 13.20 -3.57 3.61
CA PHE A 246 14.02 -3.37 4.81
C PHE A 246 15.40 -4.00 4.58
N GLU A 247 16.46 -3.20 4.48
CA GLU A 247 17.80 -3.77 4.55
C GLU A 247 18.11 -4.18 6.00
N LEU A 248 18.51 -5.41 6.20
CA LEU A 248 18.71 -5.99 7.53
C LEU A 248 20.20 -6.22 7.80
N TRP A 249 20.76 -5.47 8.75
CA TRP A 249 22.08 -5.76 9.32
C TRP A 249 21.98 -6.62 10.58
N GLN A 250 21.02 -6.32 11.47
CA GLN A 250 20.82 -7.07 12.71
C GLN A 250 19.35 -7.13 13.08
N GLY A 251 18.84 -8.34 13.35
CA GLY A 251 17.46 -8.53 13.76
C GLY A 251 16.46 -8.24 12.64
N GLY A 252 15.44 -7.44 12.92
CA GLY A 252 14.39 -7.05 11.94
C GLY A 252 13.11 -7.86 12.06
N ALA A 253 13.04 -8.92 12.87
CA ALA A 253 11.81 -9.68 13.05
C ALA A 253 10.64 -8.78 13.53
N GLY A 254 9.49 -8.87 12.86
CA GLY A 254 8.32 -8.05 13.14
C GLY A 254 8.23 -6.76 12.31
N LEU A 255 9.25 -6.41 11.50
CA LEU A 255 9.10 -5.42 10.45
C LEU A 255 7.99 -5.85 9.48
N THR A 256 7.12 -4.92 9.12
CA THR A 256 5.95 -5.24 8.30
C THR A 256 5.71 -4.15 7.28
N THR A 257 5.53 -4.54 6.04
CA THR A 257 4.84 -3.76 5.01
C THR A 257 3.35 -4.00 5.20
N ASN A 258 2.63 -3.00 5.74
CA ASN A 258 1.19 -3.10 5.95
C ASN A 258 0.42 -2.91 4.65
N SER A 259 0.95 -2.11 3.74
CA SER A 259 0.41 -1.89 2.39
C SER A 259 1.47 -1.28 1.49
N PHE A 260 1.43 -1.63 0.21
CA PHE A 260 2.28 -1.08 -0.83
C PHE A 260 1.49 -0.90 -2.11
N SER A 261 1.72 0.21 -2.81
CA SER A 261 1.13 0.43 -4.13
C SER A 261 2.01 1.29 -5.02
N VAL A 262 2.01 0.99 -6.30
CA VAL A 262 2.63 1.80 -7.36
C VAL A 262 1.57 2.11 -8.40
N SER A 263 1.45 3.38 -8.77
CA SER A 263 0.58 3.86 -9.84
C SER A 263 1.44 4.35 -10.99
N VAL A 264 1.19 3.83 -12.19
CA VAL A 264 1.84 4.23 -13.43
C VAL A 264 0.79 4.81 -14.37
N ASN A 265 0.98 6.04 -14.86
CA ASN A 265 0.02 6.77 -15.71
C ASN A 265 -1.38 6.89 -15.11
N GLY A 266 -1.49 6.99 -13.78
CA GLY A 266 -2.77 7.01 -13.07
C GLY A 266 -3.49 5.65 -13.01
N SER A 267 -2.85 4.57 -13.49
CA SER A 267 -3.34 3.21 -13.38
C SER A 267 -2.54 2.49 -12.30
N GLY A 268 -3.09 2.43 -11.09
CA GLY A 268 -2.52 1.63 -10.01
C GLY A 268 -2.70 0.14 -10.30
N THR A 269 -1.65 -0.67 -10.18
CA THR A 269 -1.77 -2.13 -10.17
C THR A 269 -2.06 -2.59 -8.74
N GLY A 270 -3.27 -2.29 -8.27
CA GLY A 270 -3.86 -2.99 -7.15
C GLY A 270 -4.92 -3.93 -7.73
N THR A 271 -4.89 -5.19 -7.42
CA THR A 271 -5.91 -6.13 -7.89
C THR A 271 -7.24 -5.80 -7.25
N SER A 272 -8.06 -5.07 -7.99
CA SER A 272 -9.50 -5.19 -7.83
C SER A 272 -9.89 -6.57 -8.41
N PRO A 273 -10.68 -7.42 -7.73
CA PRO A 273 -11.26 -8.59 -8.36
C PRO A 273 -12.04 -8.13 -9.59
N SER A 274 -11.82 -8.79 -10.72
CA SER A 274 -12.45 -8.49 -12.00
C SER A 274 -13.97 -8.32 -11.84
N PRO A 275 -14.54 -7.14 -12.11
CA PRO A 275 -15.98 -6.99 -12.04
C PRO A 275 -16.62 -7.79 -13.18
N SER A 276 -17.51 -8.70 -12.81
CA SER A 276 -18.52 -9.21 -13.70
C SER A 276 -19.23 -8.00 -14.37
N THR A 277 -19.21 -7.94 -15.69
CA THR A 277 -19.72 -6.84 -16.50
C THR A 277 -21.22 -6.63 -16.28
N THR A 278 -21.53 -5.71 -15.38
CA THR A 278 -22.81 -4.99 -15.41
C THR A 278 -22.42 -3.50 -15.36
N PRO A 279 -22.85 -2.67 -16.30
CA PRO A 279 -22.47 -1.26 -16.29
C PRO A 279 -23.13 -0.58 -15.08
N THR A 280 -22.35 -0.37 -14.05
CA THR A 280 -22.72 0.49 -12.92
C THR A 280 -22.44 1.94 -13.32
N PRO A 281 -23.34 2.88 -13.05
CA PRO A 281 -23.18 4.27 -13.45
C PRO A 281 -21.92 4.85 -12.80
N THR A 282 -21.09 5.47 -13.64
CA THR A 282 -19.98 6.32 -13.23
C THR A 282 -20.42 7.24 -12.09
N PRO A 283 -19.77 7.25 -10.92
CA PRO A 283 -20.08 8.24 -9.91
C PRO A 283 -19.64 9.60 -10.46
N THR A 284 -20.61 10.42 -10.78
CA THR A 284 -20.42 11.84 -11.03
C THR A 284 -19.84 12.43 -9.76
N PRO A 285 -18.74 13.20 -9.79
CA PRO A 285 -18.25 13.88 -8.61
C PRO A 285 -19.36 14.82 -8.13
N THR A 286 -20.01 14.46 -7.03
CA THR A 286 -21.01 15.31 -6.40
C THR A 286 -20.26 16.39 -5.66
N SER A 287 -20.04 17.52 -6.33
CA SER A 287 -19.68 18.77 -5.68
C SER A 287 -20.85 19.16 -4.78
N GLY A 288 -20.83 18.72 -3.54
CA GLY A 288 -21.69 19.21 -2.47
C GLY A 288 -21.28 20.64 -2.13
N GLY A 289 -21.85 21.59 -2.83
CA GLY A 289 -21.71 23.00 -2.49
C GLY A 289 -22.42 23.30 -1.19
N GLY A 290 -21.64 23.58 -0.15
CA GLY A 290 -22.04 24.19 1.11
C GLY A 290 -20.86 25.03 1.56
N GLY A 291 -20.65 26.18 0.87
CA GLY A 291 -19.50 27.03 1.11
C GLY A 291 -19.55 27.70 2.48
N SER A 292 -18.65 27.29 3.36
CA SER A 292 -17.98 28.20 4.28
C SER A 292 -16.54 28.28 3.79
N ALA A 293 -16.05 29.50 3.57
CA ALA A 293 -14.80 29.81 2.89
C ALA A 293 -13.65 28.88 3.31
N GLY A 294 -13.10 28.13 2.35
CA GLY A 294 -11.76 27.65 2.51
C GLY A 294 -11.42 26.26 2.00
N CYS A 295 -12.25 25.21 2.07
CA CYS A 295 -11.85 23.87 1.60
C CYS A 295 -12.98 23.04 0.99
N THR A 296 -12.59 22.01 0.23
CA THR A 296 -13.47 20.96 -0.27
C THR A 296 -12.90 19.61 0.13
N ALA A 297 -13.73 18.58 0.23
CA ALA A 297 -13.31 17.22 0.52
C ALA A 297 -13.85 16.24 -0.52
N ALA A 298 -13.02 15.30 -0.96
CA ALA A 298 -13.38 14.23 -1.88
C ALA A 298 -13.07 12.88 -1.22
N TYR A 299 -14.05 11.98 -1.22
CA TYR A 299 -13.94 10.64 -0.66
C TYR A 299 -13.71 9.61 -1.76
N SER A 300 -12.85 8.64 -1.51
CA SER A 300 -12.65 7.47 -2.37
C SER A 300 -12.47 6.21 -1.53
N ILE A 301 -12.94 5.08 -2.05
CA ILE A 301 -12.58 3.76 -1.54
C ILE A 301 -11.36 3.33 -2.33
N VAL A 302 -10.23 3.13 -1.66
CA VAL A 302 -8.96 2.75 -2.29
C VAL A 302 -8.76 1.24 -2.31
N ASN A 303 -9.40 0.53 -1.37
CA ASN A 303 -9.43 -0.92 -1.34
C ASN A 303 -10.68 -1.40 -0.60
N ALA A 304 -11.23 -2.57 -0.99
CA ALA A 304 -12.38 -3.18 -0.32
C ALA A 304 -12.18 -4.69 -0.22
N TRP A 305 -12.64 -5.29 0.89
CA TRP A 305 -12.58 -6.72 1.17
C TRP A 305 -13.87 -7.17 1.86
N ASP A 306 -14.05 -8.45 2.02
CA ASP A 306 -15.25 -8.95 2.71
C ASP A 306 -15.32 -8.48 4.16
N GLY A 307 -16.30 -7.65 4.47
CA GLY A 307 -16.55 -7.06 5.79
C GLY A 307 -15.75 -5.79 6.11
N GLY A 308 -15.14 -5.12 5.11
CA GLY A 308 -14.48 -3.84 5.34
C GLY A 308 -13.84 -3.22 4.11
N PHE A 309 -13.32 -2.01 4.29
CA PHE A 309 -12.65 -1.27 3.22
C PHE A 309 -11.62 -0.30 3.78
N GLN A 310 -10.75 0.16 2.88
CA GLN A 310 -9.88 1.29 3.11
C GLN A 310 -10.42 2.51 2.35
N GLY A 311 -10.69 3.57 3.09
CA GLY A 311 -11.12 4.84 2.54
C GLY A 311 -9.99 5.87 2.56
N GLN A 312 -10.04 6.80 1.61
CA GLN A 312 -9.20 8.00 1.57
C GLN A 312 -10.07 9.23 1.37
N VAL A 313 -9.73 10.31 2.04
CA VAL A 313 -10.34 11.62 1.82
C VAL A 313 -9.26 12.63 1.49
N THR A 314 -9.39 13.27 0.32
CA THR A 314 -8.54 14.39 -0.10
C THR A 314 -9.20 15.69 0.30
N VAL A 315 -8.47 16.55 1.00
CA VAL A 315 -8.91 17.88 1.45
C VAL A 315 -8.17 18.93 0.65
N THR A 316 -8.88 19.70 -0.16
CA THR A 316 -8.30 20.73 -1.04
C THR A 316 -8.63 22.11 -0.52
N ALA A 317 -7.62 22.96 -0.30
CA ALA A 317 -7.80 24.37 0.04
C ALA A 317 -8.34 25.15 -1.18
N GLY A 318 -9.22 26.10 -0.93
CA GLY A 318 -9.72 27.02 -1.94
C GLY A 318 -8.67 28.00 -2.43
N SER A 319 -9.12 29.20 -2.83
CA SER A 319 -8.24 30.28 -3.31
C SER A 319 -7.38 30.94 -2.22
N SER A 320 -7.53 30.53 -0.97
CA SER A 320 -6.74 30.99 0.18
C SER A 320 -6.16 29.80 0.91
N ALA A 321 -4.96 29.96 1.50
CA ALA A 321 -4.38 28.96 2.37
C ALA A 321 -5.25 28.78 3.63
N VAL A 322 -5.28 27.57 4.18
CA VAL A 322 -5.93 27.24 5.45
C VAL A 322 -4.91 26.81 6.48
N SER A 323 -5.18 27.03 7.76
CA SER A 323 -4.29 26.66 8.87
C SER A 323 -4.81 25.46 9.68
N GLY A 324 -6.00 25.01 9.35
CA GLY A 324 -6.62 23.80 9.90
C GLY A 324 -7.86 23.42 9.11
N TRP A 325 -8.25 22.16 9.20
CA TRP A 325 -9.43 21.65 8.52
C TRP A 325 -10.17 20.61 9.37
N GLN A 326 -11.46 20.50 9.10
CA GLN A 326 -12.35 19.48 9.61
C GLN A 326 -13.20 18.95 8.48
N VAL A 327 -13.33 17.63 8.37
CA VAL A 327 -14.21 16.95 7.42
C VAL A 327 -15.21 16.11 8.19
N SER A 328 -16.50 16.27 7.85
CA SER A 328 -17.60 15.55 8.48
C SER A 328 -18.44 14.84 7.44
N TRP A 329 -18.92 13.63 7.75
CA TRP A 329 -19.88 12.88 6.93
C TRP A 329 -20.74 11.94 7.77
N ASN A 330 -21.77 11.39 7.14
CA ASN A 330 -22.52 10.27 7.70
C ASN A 330 -22.40 9.07 6.75
N TYR A 331 -22.11 7.93 7.29
CA TYR A 331 -22.16 6.68 6.55
C TYR A 331 -23.61 6.29 6.21
N PRO A 332 -23.86 5.65 5.05
CA PRO A 332 -25.20 5.20 4.66
C PRO A 332 -25.66 3.92 5.37
N ALA A 333 -24.72 3.17 5.96
CA ALA A 333 -24.96 1.94 6.71
C ALA A 333 -24.12 1.94 7.99
N ALA A 334 -23.99 0.80 8.66
CA ALA A 334 -23.32 0.70 9.96
C ALA A 334 -21.80 0.48 9.80
N GLU A 335 -21.14 1.32 9.01
CA GLU A 335 -19.69 1.31 8.87
C GLU A 335 -19.01 1.83 10.15
N THR A 336 -17.90 1.21 10.52
CA THR A 336 -17.13 1.60 11.70
C THR A 336 -15.66 1.74 11.36
N ILE A 337 -15.10 2.92 11.60
CA ILE A 337 -13.67 3.19 11.41
C ILE A 337 -12.89 2.43 12.50
N ASN A 338 -11.94 1.60 12.07
CA ASN A 338 -11.08 0.81 12.96
C ASN A 338 -9.76 1.51 13.23
N ASN A 339 -9.21 2.16 12.20
CA ASN A 339 -7.97 2.91 12.26
C ASN A 339 -8.03 4.11 11.31
N LEU A 340 -7.37 5.22 11.68
CA LEU A 340 -7.28 6.41 10.84
C LEU A 340 -5.89 7.02 11.00
N TRP A 341 -5.30 7.45 9.88
CA TRP A 341 -3.99 8.11 9.83
C TRP A 341 -4.10 9.47 9.12
N ASN A 342 -3.15 10.36 9.40
CA ASN A 342 -3.12 11.76 8.95
C ASN A 342 -4.36 12.56 9.38
N GLY A 343 -4.90 12.25 10.57
CA GLY A 343 -6.03 12.95 11.15
C GLY A 343 -6.37 12.41 12.53
N THR A 344 -7.28 13.11 13.20
CA THR A 344 -7.89 12.66 14.46
C THR A 344 -9.40 12.60 14.26
N TYR A 345 -10.01 11.47 14.60
CA TYR A 345 -11.45 11.29 14.36
C TYR A 345 -12.24 11.02 15.62
N THR A 346 -13.51 11.31 15.51
CA THR A 346 -14.55 10.82 16.42
C THR A 346 -15.67 10.24 15.57
N GLN A 347 -16.24 9.11 16.03
CA GLN A 347 -17.41 8.48 15.40
C GLN A 347 -18.48 8.22 16.42
N SER A 348 -19.72 8.58 16.10
CA SER A 348 -20.90 8.30 16.91
C SER A 348 -22.03 7.77 16.02
N GLY A 349 -22.23 6.44 16.02
CA GLY A 349 -23.09 5.78 15.03
C GLY A 349 -22.52 6.02 13.62
N ASP A 350 -23.36 6.51 12.71
CA ASP A 350 -22.98 6.77 11.31
C ASP A 350 -22.24 8.10 11.13
N ALA A 351 -22.28 9.00 12.13
CA ALA A 351 -21.66 10.32 12.04
C ALA A 351 -20.17 10.25 12.37
N VAL A 352 -19.34 10.75 11.44
CA VAL A 352 -17.90 10.85 11.56
C VAL A 352 -17.45 12.28 11.42
N ASP A 353 -16.56 12.70 12.32
CA ASP A 353 -15.85 13.97 12.28
C ASP A 353 -14.34 13.70 12.31
N VAL A 354 -13.59 14.23 11.33
CA VAL A 354 -12.14 14.14 11.25
C VAL A 354 -11.54 15.52 11.23
N THR A 355 -10.57 15.78 12.10
CA THR A 355 -9.77 17.00 12.12
C THR A 355 -8.34 16.69 11.72
N ASN A 356 -7.63 17.70 11.22
CA ASN A 356 -6.22 17.58 10.85
C ASN A 356 -5.35 17.08 12.03
N ALA A 357 -4.33 16.31 11.70
CA ALA A 357 -3.22 16.06 12.62
C ALA A 357 -2.40 17.36 12.83
N SER A 358 -1.56 17.39 13.85
CA SER A 358 -0.79 18.62 14.20
C SER A 358 0.18 19.07 13.11
N TYR A 359 0.52 18.21 12.17
CA TYR A 359 1.52 18.44 11.13
C TYR A 359 0.92 18.74 9.74
N ASP A 360 -0.38 18.50 9.52
CA ASP A 360 -1.02 18.60 8.18
C ASP A 360 -2.20 19.58 8.12
N GLY A 361 -2.36 20.42 9.13
CA GLY A 361 -3.42 21.42 9.18
C GLY A 361 -3.23 22.58 8.18
N THR A 362 -1.97 22.88 7.79
CA THR A 362 -1.70 23.97 6.87
C THR A 362 -1.69 23.48 5.43
N ILE A 363 -2.62 23.99 4.62
CA ILE A 363 -2.71 23.68 3.19
C ILE A 363 -2.59 25.00 2.41
N ALA A 364 -1.63 25.10 1.49
CA ALA A 364 -1.48 26.28 0.64
C ALA A 364 -2.69 26.46 -0.27
N ALA A 365 -2.94 27.69 -0.74
CA ALA A 365 -4.04 27.98 -1.64
C ALA A 365 -3.99 27.09 -2.90
N GLY A 366 -5.08 26.40 -3.18
CA GLY A 366 -5.20 25.48 -4.32
C GLY A 366 -4.44 24.17 -4.20
N SER A 367 -3.76 23.92 -3.07
CA SER A 367 -3.11 22.64 -2.75
C SER A 367 -4.04 21.73 -1.95
N ASP A 368 -3.65 20.49 -1.79
CA ASP A 368 -4.40 19.49 -1.03
C ASP A 368 -3.53 18.76 0.00
N THR A 369 -4.19 18.06 0.90
CA THR A 369 -3.68 17.01 1.78
C THR A 369 -4.67 15.86 1.80
N SER A 370 -4.28 14.71 2.38
CA SER A 370 -5.19 13.59 2.50
C SER A 370 -5.03 12.84 3.82
N PHE A 371 -6.11 12.27 4.28
CA PHE A 371 -6.10 11.28 5.35
C PHE A 371 -6.74 9.98 4.86
N GLY A 372 -6.34 8.87 5.46
CA GLY A 372 -6.89 7.57 5.14
C GLY A 372 -7.35 6.82 6.38
N PHE A 373 -8.15 5.78 6.18
CA PHE A 373 -8.66 4.96 7.28
C PHE A 373 -9.05 3.57 6.78
N THR A 374 -9.10 2.62 7.70
CA THR A 374 -9.77 1.34 7.49
C THR A 374 -11.08 1.32 8.25
N ALA A 375 -12.09 0.73 7.66
CA ALA A 375 -13.41 0.59 8.28
C ALA A 375 -13.97 -0.82 8.04
N THR A 376 -14.76 -1.32 9.00
CA THR A 376 -15.63 -2.47 8.77
C THR A 376 -16.94 -2.02 8.17
N ASP A 377 -17.53 -2.85 7.33
CA ASP A 377 -18.88 -2.69 6.81
C ASP A 377 -19.73 -3.97 7.04
N THR A 378 -21.02 -3.86 6.76
CA THR A 378 -21.97 -4.97 6.85
C THR A 378 -22.44 -5.45 5.48
N GLY A 379 -21.64 -5.21 4.41
CA GLY A 379 -21.86 -5.72 3.07
C GLY A 379 -22.24 -4.68 2.01
N SER A 380 -21.88 -3.41 2.21
CA SER A 380 -22.01 -2.36 1.20
C SER A 380 -20.89 -1.34 1.34
N ASP A 381 -19.94 -1.33 0.43
CA ASP A 381 -18.84 -0.36 0.34
C ASP A 381 -19.32 1.03 -0.16
N ALA A 382 -20.56 1.39 0.09
CA ALA A 382 -21.08 2.68 -0.36
C ALA A 382 -20.47 3.80 0.48
N GLY A 383 -19.59 4.58 -0.12
CA GLY A 383 -19.09 5.81 0.49
C GLY A 383 -20.22 6.79 0.84
N PRO A 384 -19.96 7.77 1.72
CA PRO A 384 -20.95 8.77 2.11
C PRO A 384 -21.39 9.61 0.91
N ALA A 385 -22.69 9.91 0.83
CA ALA A 385 -23.27 10.68 -0.27
C ALA A 385 -22.75 12.13 -0.33
N THR A 386 -22.34 12.68 0.80
CA THR A 386 -21.83 14.06 0.91
C THR A 386 -20.80 14.17 2.03
N LEU A 387 -19.75 14.98 1.78
CA LEU A 387 -18.81 15.42 2.80
C LEU A 387 -18.94 16.91 3.01
N THR A 388 -18.77 17.36 4.24
CA THR A 388 -18.64 18.78 4.58
C THR A 388 -17.20 19.05 4.99
N CYS A 389 -16.53 20.00 4.32
CA CYS A 389 -15.22 20.50 4.73
C CYS A 389 -15.37 21.88 5.36
N THR A 390 -14.78 22.07 6.52
CA THR A 390 -14.70 23.36 7.23
C THR A 390 -13.22 23.68 7.46
N ALA A 391 -12.77 24.82 6.94
CA ALA A 391 -11.42 25.29 7.16
C ALA A 391 -11.38 26.27 8.33
N THR A 392 -10.29 26.24 9.09
CA THR A 392 -9.91 27.30 10.03
C THR A 392 -8.80 28.12 9.40
N GLY A 393 -9.01 29.43 9.32
CA GLY A 393 -8.09 30.40 8.71
C GLY A 393 -7.20 31.09 9.73
#